data_971910af33c05d08d574437c74e2577f
#
_entry.id   971910af33c05d08d574437c74e2577f
#
_cell.length_a   1.000
_cell.length_b   1.000
_cell.length_c   1.000
_cell.angle_alpha   90.00
_cell.angle_beta   90.00
_cell.angle_gamma   90.00
#
_symmetry.space_group_name_H-M   'P 1'
#
loop_
_entity.id
_entity.type
_entity.pdbx_description
1 polymer ?
#
loop_
_entity_poly.entity_id
_entity_poly.type
_entity_poly.pdbx_seq_one_letter_code
_entity_poly.pdbx_strand_id
1 'polypeptide(L)'
;MSALEGVRVLDLSRLLPGGFCSLLLADFGAEVLKVEDTGMGDYVRWAPPYYEGAEDSAKSALYLALNRGKRSIRVNLKEERGREVLLRLVSDHDVLLESFRPGVMDRLCVGYERLREENPGLVYCAITGYGQDGPYTARSGHDMNYLGLNGLLGLTGERDGPPVQSAGQIADLGGGALMAAFGILAALRARDRSGEGQLVDVSMFDGSLSWLCMVAAQYLADGNVPRRGEGSLTGGYVCYRPYACKDGHVTLGALEPKFWKAWCEGVGREDLVEGQFEGPGTDTHAEVERIFLERTRNEWTAFASEHDCCLEPVLDLDEALDSELVRAREMVVELDQPGAEETVRLLGVPVKMSRTPGGPAGPGPGLGEHTDEVLRAAGYHDEEIAALKEAGAVDGPVAGARGSFMS
;
A
#
# COMPACT_ATOMS: atom_id res chain seq x y z
N MET A 1 10.01 4.60 -23.15
CA MET A 1 11.01 4.24 -22.11
C MET A 1 10.36 4.50 -20.75
N SER A 2 10.16 3.44 -19.98
CA SER A 2 9.62 3.51 -18.61
C SER A 2 10.77 3.67 -17.60
N ALA A 3 10.48 4.16 -16.40
CA ALA A 3 11.53 4.43 -15.41
C ALA A 3 12.26 3.17 -14.94
N LEU A 4 11.56 2.03 -14.89
CA LEU A 4 12.09 0.73 -14.46
C LEU A 4 12.13 -0.30 -15.61
N GLU A 5 12.18 0.17 -16.86
CA GLU A 5 12.34 -0.70 -18.02
C GLU A 5 13.60 -1.54 -17.89
N GLY A 6 13.47 -2.86 -18.04
CA GLY A 6 14.55 -3.83 -17.88
C GLY A 6 14.78 -4.32 -16.44
N VAL A 7 14.07 -3.77 -15.44
CA VAL A 7 14.11 -4.32 -14.08
C VAL A 7 13.14 -5.50 -13.98
N ARG A 8 13.63 -6.66 -13.53
CA ARG A 8 12.88 -7.92 -13.41
C ARG A 8 12.70 -8.32 -11.94
N VAL A 9 11.46 -8.51 -11.52
CA VAL A 9 11.06 -8.75 -10.12
C VAL A 9 10.39 -10.11 -9.98
N LEU A 10 10.89 -10.95 -9.08
CA LEU A 10 10.20 -12.14 -8.57
C LEU A 10 9.39 -11.75 -7.34
N ASP A 11 8.08 -11.80 -7.43
CA ASP A 11 7.16 -11.48 -6.33
C ASP A 11 6.58 -12.77 -5.71
N LEU A 12 7.18 -13.22 -4.59
CA LEU A 12 6.73 -14.36 -3.80
C LEU A 12 5.77 -13.94 -2.68
N SER A 13 5.45 -12.65 -2.60
CA SER A 13 4.62 -12.11 -1.53
C SER A 13 3.16 -12.53 -1.66
N ARG A 14 2.43 -12.37 -0.57
CA ARG A 14 0.97 -12.60 -0.50
C ARG A 14 0.29 -11.42 0.15
N LEU A 15 -1.01 -11.25 -0.14
CA LEU A 15 -1.85 -10.21 0.44
C LEU A 15 -1.38 -8.78 0.08
N LEU A 16 -1.62 -7.81 1.02
CA LEU A 16 -1.54 -6.38 0.73
C LEU A 16 -0.11 -5.84 0.53
N PRO A 17 0.83 -5.98 1.49
CA PRO A 17 2.05 -5.16 1.44
C PRO A 17 2.95 -5.47 0.26
N GLY A 18 3.22 -6.74 0.01
CA GLY A 18 4.06 -7.12 -1.12
C GLY A 18 3.37 -6.91 -2.46
N GLY A 19 2.07 -7.26 -2.55
CA GLY A 19 1.27 -7.03 -3.76
C GLY A 19 1.24 -5.58 -4.18
N PHE A 20 1.08 -4.65 -3.23
CA PHE A 20 1.10 -3.21 -3.52
C PHE A 20 2.53 -2.71 -3.85
N CYS A 21 3.56 -3.19 -3.16
CA CYS A 21 4.95 -2.84 -3.48
C CYS A 21 5.28 -3.19 -4.94
N SER A 22 5.05 -4.43 -5.34
CA SER A 22 5.37 -4.90 -6.70
C SER A 22 4.45 -4.30 -7.77
N LEU A 23 3.19 -3.92 -7.43
CA LEU A 23 2.34 -3.13 -8.30
C LEU A 23 2.95 -1.77 -8.62
N LEU A 24 3.46 -1.05 -7.60
CA LEU A 24 4.11 0.25 -7.83
C LEU A 24 5.32 0.11 -8.76
N LEU A 25 6.09 -0.97 -8.65
CA LEU A 25 7.21 -1.23 -9.55
C LEU A 25 6.73 -1.54 -10.98
N ALA A 26 5.67 -2.36 -11.12
CA ALA A 26 5.07 -2.69 -12.42
C ALA A 26 4.49 -1.46 -13.12
N ASP A 27 3.80 -0.58 -12.39
CA ASP A 27 3.24 0.67 -12.93
C ASP A 27 4.32 1.61 -13.49
N PHE A 28 5.58 1.45 -13.10
CA PHE A 28 6.73 2.18 -13.64
C PHE A 28 7.58 1.37 -14.62
N GLY A 29 7.08 0.20 -15.06
CA GLY A 29 7.65 -0.57 -16.16
C GLY A 29 8.58 -1.71 -15.76
N ALA A 30 8.65 -2.08 -14.47
CA ALA A 30 9.31 -3.32 -14.09
C ALA A 30 8.52 -4.55 -14.56
N GLU A 31 9.23 -5.58 -15.00
CA GLU A 31 8.64 -6.89 -15.32
C GLU A 31 8.45 -7.68 -14.03
N VAL A 32 7.20 -7.79 -13.56
CA VAL A 32 6.89 -8.50 -12.32
C VAL A 32 6.33 -9.89 -12.60
N LEU A 33 7.04 -10.90 -12.13
CA LEU A 33 6.61 -12.29 -12.13
C LEU A 33 6.15 -12.71 -10.73
N LYS A 34 4.84 -12.86 -10.54
CA LYS A 34 4.27 -13.37 -9.30
C LYS A 34 4.42 -14.88 -9.23
N VAL A 35 5.14 -15.35 -8.22
CA VAL A 35 5.38 -16.77 -7.95
C VAL A 35 4.40 -17.24 -6.88
N GLU A 36 3.46 -18.07 -7.27
CA GLU A 36 2.38 -18.57 -6.41
C GLU A 36 2.55 -20.07 -6.13
N ASP A 37 1.97 -20.56 -5.05
CA ASP A 37 2.00 -22.02 -4.79
C ASP A 37 1.12 -22.81 -5.78
N THR A 38 1.34 -24.12 -5.84
CA THR A 38 0.55 -25.04 -6.69
C THR A 38 -0.83 -25.38 -6.12
N GLY A 39 -1.19 -24.82 -4.95
CA GLY A 39 -2.52 -24.91 -4.36
C GLY A 39 -3.43 -23.77 -4.81
N MET A 40 -3.84 -22.94 -3.86
CA MET A 40 -4.78 -21.84 -4.10
C MET A 40 -4.13 -20.56 -4.61
N GLY A 41 -2.79 -20.48 -4.63
CA GLY A 41 -2.05 -19.25 -4.95
C GLY A 41 -2.13 -18.21 -3.84
N ASP A 42 -2.17 -16.94 -4.21
CA ASP A 42 -2.36 -15.85 -3.27
C ASP A 42 -3.79 -15.80 -2.73
N TYR A 43 -3.96 -15.77 -1.42
CA TYR A 43 -5.28 -15.72 -0.76
C TYR A 43 -6.15 -14.54 -1.23
N VAL A 44 -5.54 -13.45 -1.65
CA VAL A 44 -6.26 -12.28 -2.15
C VAL A 44 -7.07 -12.56 -3.42
N ARG A 45 -6.77 -13.63 -4.17
CA ARG A 45 -7.56 -14.10 -5.31
C ARG A 45 -8.98 -14.54 -4.90
N TRP A 46 -9.15 -14.93 -3.63
CA TRP A 46 -10.39 -15.46 -3.07
C TRP A 46 -11.12 -14.43 -2.21
N ALA A 47 -10.67 -13.16 -2.22
CA ALA A 47 -11.30 -12.07 -1.48
C ALA A 47 -12.46 -11.46 -2.29
N PRO A 48 -13.71 -11.50 -1.79
CA PRO A 48 -14.81 -10.77 -2.41
C PRO A 48 -14.65 -9.24 -2.21
N PRO A 49 -15.34 -8.40 -3.00
CA PRO A 49 -16.25 -8.77 -4.09
C PRO A 49 -15.51 -9.19 -5.37
N TYR A 50 -16.24 -9.86 -6.24
CA TYR A 50 -15.76 -10.23 -7.57
C TYR A 50 -16.47 -9.37 -8.61
N TYR A 51 -15.74 -8.94 -9.64
CA TYR A 51 -16.35 -8.31 -10.79
C TYR A 51 -17.37 -9.25 -11.43
N GLU A 52 -18.53 -8.72 -11.84
CA GLU A 52 -19.68 -9.47 -12.39
C GLU A 52 -20.29 -10.51 -11.42
N GLY A 53 -19.93 -10.46 -10.14
CA GLY A 53 -20.57 -11.24 -9.07
C GLY A 53 -20.27 -12.75 -9.07
N ALA A 54 -19.49 -13.26 -10.02
CA ALA A 54 -19.10 -14.67 -10.06
C ALA A 54 -17.77 -14.88 -9.30
N GLU A 55 -17.73 -15.87 -8.40
CA GLU A 55 -16.50 -16.28 -7.73
C GLU A 55 -15.49 -16.82 -8.75
N ASP A 56 -14.49 -16.00 -9.05
CA ASP A 56 -13.43 -16.30 -10.00
C ASP A 56 -12.11 -15.70 -9.48
N SER A 57 -11.08 -16.54 -9.37
CA SER A 57 -9.76 -16.15 -8.89
C SER A 57 -9.07 -15.06 -9.73
N ALA A 58 -9.53 -14.86 -10.96
CA ALA A 58 -9.05 -13.81 -11.86
C ALA A 58 -9.90 -12.52 -11.79
N LYS A 59 -11.03 -12.53 -11.06
CA LYS A 59 -11.99 -11.41 -10.98
C LYS A 59 -12.16 -10.82 -9.58
N SER A 60 -11.41 -11.26 -8.57
CA SER A 60 -11.40 -10.60 -7.26
C SER A 60 -10.96 -9.15 -7.41
N ALA A 61 -11.80 -8.21 -6.96
CA ALA A 61 -11.50 -6.79 -7.04
C ALA A 61 -10.22 -6.43 -6.29
N LEU A 62 -10.00 -7.04 -5.13
CA LEU A 62 -8.80 -6.83 -4.33
C LEU A 62 -7.55 -7.41 -5.01
N TYR A 63 -7.67 -8.59 -5.63
CA TYR A 63 -6.57 -9.17 -6.39
C TYR A 63 -6.15 -8.27 -7.56
N LEU A 64 -7.10 -7.80 -8.35
CA LEU A 64 -6.84 -6.94 -9.50
C LEU A 64 -6.27 -5.58 -9.08
N ALA A 65 -6.74 -5.01 -7.97
CA ALA A 65 -6.20 -3.77 -7.41
C ALA A 65 -4.71 -3.85 -7.04
N LEU A 66 -4.20 -5.06 -6.77
CA LEU A 66 -2.81 -5.28 -6.33
C LEU A 66 -1.92 -5.93 -7.38
N ASN A 67 -2.51 -6.56 -8.41
CA ASN A 67 -1.75 -7.45 -9.29
C ASN A 67 -1.95 -7.20 -10.79
N ARG A 68 -2.57 -6.09 -11.18
CA ARG A 68 -2.61 -5.72 -12.60
C ARG A 68 -1.20 -5.56 -13.17
N GLY A 69 -1.03 -5.88 -14.43
CA GLY A 69 0.24 -5.72 -15.14
C GLY A 69 1.34 -6.71 -14.75
N LYS A 70 1.04 -7.71 -13.90
CA LYS A 70 1.98 -8.77 -13.55
C LYS A 70 1.78 -10.01 -14.42
N ARG A 71 2.75 -10.91 -14.37
CA ARG A 71 2.64 -12.29 -14.87
C ARG A 71 2.53 -13.24 -13.70
N SER A 72 1.97 -14.44 -13.86
CA SER A 72 1.81 -15.44 -12.78
C SER A 72 2.35 -16.79 -13.20
N ILE A 73 3.13 -17.41 -12.30
CA ILE A 73 3.64 -18.78 -12.37
C ILE A 73 3.33 -19.52 -11.07
N ARG A 74 3.08 -20.81 -11.14
CA ARG A 74 2.85 -21.68 -9.98
C ARG A 74 4.06 -22.56 -9.72
N VAL A 75 4.66 -22.45 -8.53
CA VAL A 75 5.86 -23.20 -8.12
C VAL A 75 5.69 -23.73 -6.70
N ASN A 76 5.93 -25.01 -6.51
CA ASN A 76 5.92 -25.67 -5.20
C ASN A 76 7.31 -25.66 -4.57
N LEU A 77 7.60 -24.70 -3.73
CA LEU A 77 8.90 -24.58 -3.05
C LEU A 77 9.15 -25.68 -1.99
N LYS A 78 8.15 -26.51 -1.66
CA LYS A 78 8.33 -27.67 -0.80
C LYS A 78 9.02 -28.82 -1.53
N GLU A 79 8.84 -28.87 -2.86
CA GLU A 79 9.49 -29.84 -3.74
C GLU A 79 10.88 -29.37 -4.17
N GLU A 80 11.86 -30.28 -4.20
CA GLU A 80 13.25 -29.97 -4.59
C GLU A 80 13.32 -29.35 -6.00
N ARG A 81 12.64 -29.97 -6.95
CA ARG A 81 12.56 -29.47 -8.33
C ARG A 81 11.91 -28.10 -8.45
N GLY A 82 10.94 -27.79 -7.56
CA GLY A 82 10.35 -26.44 -7.50
C GLY A 82 11.36 -25.38 -7.02
N ARG A 83 12.23 -25.74 -6.06
CA ARG A 83 13.33 -24.88 -5.62
C ARG A 83 14.36 -24.67 -6.73
N GLU A 84 14.70 -25.70 -7.49
CA GLU A 84 15.59 -25.60 -8.66
C GLU A 84 15.02 -24.63 -9.72
N VAL A 85 13.70 -24.68 -9.96
CA VAL A 85 13.03 -23.69 -10.82
C VAL A 85 13.21 -22.26 -10.29
N LEU A 86 12.98 -22.03 -8.98
CA LEU A 86 13.18 -20.70 -8.39
C LEU A 86 14.64 -20.25 -8.53
N LEU A 87 15.63 -21.10 -8.24
CA LEU A 87 17.06 -20.77 -8.37
C LEU A 87 17.39 -20.34 -9.79
N ARG A 88 16.88 -21.07 -10.79
CA ARG A 88 17.10 -20.73 -12.20
C ARG A 88 16.44 -19.39 -12.58
N LEU A 89 15.25 -19.07 -12.03
CA LEU A 89 14.63 -17.78 -12.25
C LEU A 89 15.40 -16.64 -11.58
N VAL A 90 15.93 -16.86 -10.37
CA VAL A 90 16.71 -15.87 -9.62
C VAL A 90 17.98 -15.44 -10.38
N SER A 91 18.63 -16.34 -11.12
CA SER A 91 19.85 -16.01 -11.87
C SER A 91 19.64 -14.89 -12.91
N ASP A 92 18.40 -14.64 -13.31
CA ASP A 92 18.03 -13.74 -14.39
C ASP A 92 17.07 -12.60 -13.94
N HIS A 93 16.93 -12.43 -12.62
CA HIS A 93 16.06 -11.40 -12.04
C HIS A 93 16.88 -10.46 -11.12
N ASP A 94 16.46 -9.20 -11.06
CA ASP A 94 17.11 -8.14 -10.30
C ASP A 94 16.67 -8.10 -8.84
N VAL A 95 15.40 -8.41 -8.61
CA VAL A 95 14.75 -8.28 -7.29
C VAL A 95 13.98 -9.55 -6.98
N LEU A 96 14.09 -10.01 -5.74
CA LEU A 96 13.15 -10.96 -5.15
C LEU A 96 12.44 -10.27 -3.99
N LEU A 97 11.11 -10.28 -4.01
CA LEU A 97 10.24 -9.74 -2.97
C LEU A 97 9.49 -10.89 -2.29
N GLU A 98 9.53 -10.97 -0.97
CA GLU A 98 8.78 -11.94 -0.21
C GLU A 98 8.13 -11.33 1.05
N SER A 99 7.11 -12.01 1.59
CA SER A 99 6.42 -11.59 2.82
C SER A 99 6.11 -12.77 3.76
N PHE A 100 6.95 -13.78 3.76
CA PHE A 100 6.85 -14.89 4.68
C PHE A 100 7.32 -14.52 6.08
N ARG A 101 6.97 -15.33 7.05
CA ARG A 101 7.56 -15.18 8.39
C ARG A 101 9.07 -15.43 8.35
N PRO A 102 9.86 -14.71 9.17
CA PRO A 102 11.31 -14.91 9.23
C PRO A 102 11.71 -16.39 9.35
N GLY A 103 12.73 -16.79 8.61
CA GLY A 103 13.25 -18.15 8.55
C GLY A 103 12.43 -19.14 7.72
N VAL A 104 11.30 -18.74 7.09
CA VAL A 104 10.55 -19.65 6.19
C VAL A 104 11.36 -19.96 4.95
N MET A 105 11.93 -18.95 4.29
CA MET A 105 12.74 -19.12 3.09
C MET A 105 13.99 -19.96 3.35
N ASP A 106 14.62 -19.82 4.53
CA ASP A 106 15.76 -20.64 4.94
C ASP A 106 15.36 -22.11 5.13
N ARG A 107 14.21 -22.38 5.79
CA ARG A 107 13.68 -23.74 5.91
C ARG A 107 13.32 -24.38 4.57
N LEU A 108 12.97 -23.57 3.58
CA LEU A 108 12.75 -24.00 2.21
C LEU A 108 14.06 -24.11 1.40
N CYS A 109 15.23 -23.88 2.02
CA CYS A 109 16.54 -23.88 1.37
C CYS A 109 16.68 -22.87 0.20
N VAL A 110 15.92 -21.77 0.24
CA VAL A 110 15.94 -20.67 -0.74
C VAL A 110 15.95 -19.30 -0.03
N GLY A 111 16.63 -19.22 1.14
CA GLY A 111 16.86 -17.97 1.84
C GLY A 111 17.90 -17.07 1.18
N TYR A 112 18.06 -15.85 1.68
CA TYR A 112 18.92 -14.82 1.07
C TYR A 112 20.35 -15.31 0.76
N GLU A 113 21.04 -15.94 1.72
CA GLU A 113 22.42 -16.38 1.51
C GLU A 113 22.52 -17.40 0.37
N ARG A 114 21.56 -18.35 0.26
CA ARG A 114 21.53 -19.31 -0.84
C ARG A 114 21.26 -18.64 -2.19
N LEU A 115 20.33 -17.67 -2.22
CA LEU A 115 19.99 -16.99 -3.48
C LEU A 115 21.10 -16.03 -3.94
N ARG A 116 21.82 -15.41 -3.00
CA ARG A 116 22.98 -14.57 -3.28
C ARG A 116 24.14 -15.36 -3.91
N GLU A 117 24.32 -16.63 -3.56
CA GLU A 117 25.29 -17.51 -4.22
C GLU A 117 24.94 -17.71 -5.70
N GLU A 118 23.66 -17.79 -6.04
CA GLU A 118 23.17 -17.94 -7.41
C GLU A 118 23.25 -16.63 -8.19
N ASN A 119 22.86 -15.51 -7.54
CA ASN A 119 22.91 -14.18 -8.13
C ASN A 119 23.45 -13.15 -7.12
N PRO A 120 24.75 -12.85 -7.15
CA PRO A 120 25.36 -11.84 -6.26
C PRO A 120 24.79 -10.43 -6.41
N GLY A 121 24.17 -10.14 -7.56
CA GLY A 121 23.51 -8.85 -7.84
C GLY A 121 22.05 -8.77 -7.37
N LEU A 122 21.51 -9.83 -6.76
CA LEU A 122 20.12 -9.88 -6.34
C LEU A 122 19.82 -8.90 -5.20
N VAL A 123 18.82 -8.05 -5.38
CA VAL A 123 18.20 -7.30 -4.31
C VAL A 123 17.08 -8.17 -3.70
N TYR A 124 17.31 -8.65 -2.48
CA TYR A 124 16.34 -9.48 -1.76
C TYR A 124 15.58 -8.62 -0.78
N CYS A 125 14.27 -8.40 -0.99
CA CYS A 125 13.42 -7.62 -0.10
C CYS A 125 12.46 -8.52 0.68
N ALA A 126 12.56 -8.47 2.00
CA ALA A 126 11.66 -9.17 2.91
C ALA A 126 10.77 -8.17 3.66
N ILE A 127 9.44 -8.27 3.48
CA ILE A 127 8.46 -7.46 4.22
C ILE A 127 7.88 -8.33 5.35
N THR A 128 8.04 -7.88 6.59
CA THR A 128 7.53 -8.61 7.75
C THR A 128 6.83 -7.68 8.74
N GLY A 129 6.12 -8.26 9.71
CA GLY A 129 5.45 -7.46 10.73
C GLY A 129 6.42 -6.69 11.64
N TYR A 130 7.53 -7.34 12.03
CA TYR A 130 8.41 -6.86 13.09
C TYR A 130 9.90 -6.93 12.77
N GLY A 131 10.27 -7.13 11.49
CA GLY A 131 11.66 -7.29 11.06
C GLY A 131 12.15 -8.72 11.06
N GLN A 132 13.34 -8.95 10.48
CA GLN A 132 13.98 -10.25 10.37
C GLN A 132 14.67 -10.68 11.67
N ASP A 133 14.92 -9.76 12.59
CA ASP A 133 15.52 -10.00 13.90
C ASP A 133 14.70 -9.36 15.04
N GLY A 134 15.20 -9.48 16.27
CA GLY A 134 14.59 -8.89 17.45
C GLY A 134 13.54 -9.79 18.15
N PRO A 135 12.94 -9.28 19.25
CA PRO A 135 12.14 -10.11 20.17
C PRO A 135 10.78 -10.52 19.61
N TYR A 136 10.32 -9.94 18.50
CA TYR A 136 8.97 -10.17 17.97
C TYR A 136 8.93 -10.87 16.60
N THR A 137 10.07 -11.31 16.08
CA THR A 137 10.18 -12.01 14.79
C THR A 137 9.20 -13.19 14.62
N ALA A 138 8.94 -13.94 15.69
CA ALA A 138 8.03 -15.08 15.64
C ALA A 138 6.54 -14.72 15.84
N ARG A 139 6.22 -13.44 16.14
CA ARG A 139 4.84 -13.03 16.39
C ARG A 139 4.07 -12.87 15.08
N SER A 140 2.81 -13.29 15.09
CA SER A 140 1.85 -12.93 14.06
C SER A 140 1.23 -11.58 14.33
N GLY A 141 0.82 -10.87 13.28
CA GLY A 141 0.12 -9.61 13.37
C GLY A 141 -0.47 -9.22 12.03
N HIS A 142 -1.35 -8.27 12.09
CA HIS A 142 -1.91 -7.52 10.96
C HIS A 142 -1.75 -6.03 11.23
N ASP A 143 -2.04 -5.21 10.26
CA ASP A 143 -1.91 -3.75 10.27
C ASP A 143 -2.21 -3.12 11.64
N MET A 144 -3.41 -3.33 12.17
CA MET A 144 -3.83 -2.72 13.43
C MET A 144 -2.97 -3.14 14.64
N ASN A 145 -2.34 -4.33 14.61
CA ASN A 145 -1.49 -4.79 15.70
C ASN A 145 -0.16 -4.02 15.71
N TYR A 146 0.40 -3.74 14.53
CA TYR A 146 1.61 -2.92 14.37
C TYR A 146 1.35 -1.49 14.81
N LEU A 147 0.22 -0.89 14.37
CA LEU A 147 -0.19 0.47 14.74
C LEU A 147 -0.52 0.60 16.23
N GLY A 148 -1.09 -0.45 16.84
CA GLY A 148 -1.34 -0.48 18.28
C GLY A 148 -0.06 -0.49 19.10
N LEU A 149 0.90 -1.32 18.68
CA LEU A 149 2.15 -1.51 19.41
C LEU A 149 3.10 -0.31 19.29
N ASN A 150 3.12 0.38 18.13
CA ASN A 150 4.00 1.53 17.90
C ASN A 150 3.42 2.86 18.39
N GLY A 151 2.20 2.86 18.93
CA GLY A 151 1.56 4.05 19.52
C GLY A 151 0.73 4.90 18.54
N LEU A 152 0.79 4.67 17.22
CA LEU A 152 0.05 5.45 16.24
C LEU A 152 -1.46 5.31 16.44
N LEU A 153 -1.94 4.08 16.63
CA LEU A 153 -3.36 3.84 16.91
C LEU A 153 -3.81 4.49 18.23
N GLY A 154 -2.94 4.50 19.25
CA GLY A 154 -3.20 5.15 20.53
C GLY A 154 -3.42 6.66 20.42
N LEU A 155 -2.80 7.30 19.42
CA LEU A 155 -2.88 8.74 19.16
C LEU A 155 -3.98 9.12 18.16
N THR A 156 -4.62 8.14 17.52
CA THR A 156 -5.66 8.38 16.50
C THR A 156 -7.05 8.35 17.13
N GLY A 157 -7.84 9.39 16.90
CA GLY A 157 -9.20 9.56 17.41
C GLY A 157 -9.39 10.81 18.24
N GLU A 158 -10.57 10.99 18.79
CA GLU A 158 -10.93 12.13 19.63
C GLU A 158 -10.34 12.01 21.05
N ARG A 159 -10.17 13.16 21.73
CA ARG A 159 -9.57 13.29 23.05
C ARG A 159 -10.10 12.30 24.08
N ASP A 160 -11.41 12.26 24.27
CA ASP A 160 -12.09 11.46 25.28
C ASP A 160 -12.72 10.18 24.71
N GLY A 161 -12.47 9.91 23.39
CA GLY A 161 -12.96 8.73 22.70
C GLY A 161 -12.00 7.54 22.77
N PRO A 162 -12.43 6.36 22.27
CA PRO A 162 -11.55 5.22 22.08
C PRO A 162 -10.53 5.48 20.96
N PRO A 163 -9.45 4.67 20.85
CA PRO A 163 -8.65 4.63 19.63
C PRO A 163 -9.51 4.31 18.41
N VAL A 164 -9.29 5.02 17.30
CA VAL A 164 -10.04 4.84 16.06
C VAL A 164 -9.14 4.24 14.99
N GLN A 165 -9.60 3.14 14.38
CA GLN A 165 -8.88 2.48 13.29
C GLN A 165 -9.02 3.28 11.99
N SER A 166 -7.91 3.46 11.28
CA SER A 166 -7.93 4.03 9.94
C SER A 166 -8.62 3.09 8.94
N ALA A 167 -9.33 3.63 7.97
CA ALA A 167 -9.90 2.87 6.86
C ALA A 167 -8.80 2.33 5.91
N GLY A 168 -7.69 3.05 5.75
CA GLY A 168 -6.51 2.59 5.02
C GLY A 168 -5.61 1.72 5.91
N GLN A 169 -4.96 0.73 5.30
CA GLN A 169 -4.00 -0.15 6.00
C GLN A 169 -2.64 0.56 6.06
N ILE A 170 -2.44 1.40 7.08
CA ILE A 170 -1.29 2.32 7.17
C ILE A 170 0.02 1.56 7.35
N ALA A 171 0.04 0.52 8.21
CA ALA A 171 1.24 -0.26 8.42
C ALA A 171 1.56 -1.13 7.21
N ASP A 172 0.57 -1.81 6.62
CA ASP A 172 0.76 -2.68 5.47
C ASP A 172 1.21 -1.89 4.23
N LEU A 173 0.48 -0.84 3.86
CA LEU A 173 0.73 -0.08 2.63
C LEU A 173 1.80 0.98 2.81
N GLY A 174 1.73 1.78 3.88
CA GLY A 174 2.67 2.86 4.15
C GLY A 174 3.96 2.39 4.80
N GLY A 175 3.85 1.65 5.91
CA GLY A 175 4.99 1.13 6.66
C GLY A 175 5.71 -0.04 5.98
N GLY A 176 4.98 -0.87 5.25
CA GLY A 176 5.50 -2.04 4.51
C GLY A 176 5.77 -1.74 3.05
N ALA A 177 4.72 -1.65 2.24
CA ALA A 177 4.86 -1.61 0.78
C ALA A 177 5.64 -0.40 0.26
N LEU A 178 5.33 0.81 0.73
CA LEU A 178 6.06 2.03 0.30
C LEU A 178 7.51 2.02 0.76
N MET A 179 7.78 1.56 2.00
CA MET A 179 9.16 1.44 2.49
C MET A 179 9.94 0.37 1.73
N ALA A 180 9.29 -0.73 1.35
CA ALA A 180 9.90 -1.76 0.52
C ALA A 180 10.21 -1.24 -0.89
N ALA A 181 9.29 -0.56 -1.55
CA ALA A 181 9.53 0.04 -2.85
C ALA A 181 10.70 1.05 -2.79
N PHE A 182 10.73 1.91 -1.78
CA PHE A 182 11.85 2.83 -1.54
C PHE A 182 13.17 2.08 -1.30
N GLY A 183 13.16 1.05 -0.44
CA GLY A 183 14.33 0.24 -0.13
C GLY A 183 14.87 -0.50 -1.35
N ILE A 184 14.00 -1.10 -2.16
CA ILE A 184 14.35 -1.77 -3.41
C ILE A 184 15.03 -0.78 -4.37
N LEU A 185 14.42 0.40 -4.59
CA LEU A 185 15.00 1.41 -5.49
C LEU A 185 16.35 1.93 -5.01
N ALA A 186 16.52 2.13 -3.70
CA ALA A 186 17.80 2.50 -3.10
C ALA A 186 18.86 1.41 -3.26
N ALA A 187 18.47 0.14 -3.07
CA ALA A 187 19.36 -1.01 -3.23
C ALA A 187 19.75 -1.22 -4.70
N LEU A 188 18.83 -1.09 -5.65
CA LEU A 188 19.12 -1.11 -7.08
C LEU A 188 20.10 0.01 -7.47
N ARG A 189 19.89 1.21 -6.93
CA ARG A 189 20.82 2.34 -7.17
C ARG A 189 22.20 2.11 -6.56
N ALA A 190 22.31 1.43 -5.44
CA ALA A 190 23.60 1.02 -4.86
C ALA A 190 24.27 -0.04 -5.75
N ARG A 191 23.51 -1.05 -6.18
CA ARG A 191 23.97 -2.13 -7.08
C ARG A 191 24.51 -1.60 -8.41
N ASP A 192 23.88 -0.59 -9.00
CA ASP A 192 24.37 0.03 -10.25
C ASP A 192 25.82 0.53 -10.15
N ARG A 193 26.32 0.76 -8.94
CA ARG A 193 27.69 1.23 -8.69
C ARG A 193 28.63 0.12 -8.25
N SER A 194 28.14 -0.82 -7.44
CA SER A 194 28.96 -1.88 -6.83
C SER A 194 28.95 -3.18 -7.61
N GLY A 195 27.91 -3.44 -8.40
CA GLY A 195 27.61 -4.74 -8.98
C GLY A 195 27.00 -5.73 -7.98
N GLU A 196 26.88 -5.38 -6.69
CA GLU A 196 26.43 -6.27 -5.63
C GLU A 196 25.01 -5.90 -5.16
N GLY A 197 24.15 -6.91 -5.04
CA GLY A 197 22.84 -6.81 -4.40
C GLY A 197 22.94 -6.84 -2.87
N GLN A 198 21.79 -6.82 -2.20
CA GLN A 198 21.72 -6.86 -0.74
C GLN A 198 20.38 -7.31 -0.23
N LEU A 199 20.32 -7.71 1.05
CA LEU A 199 19.08 -7.88 1.80
C LEU A 199 18.51 -6.50 2.16
N VAL A 200 17.22 -6.32 1.90
CA VAL A 200 16.41 -5.19 2.33
C VAL A 200 15.36 -5.72 3.31
N ASP A 201 15.59 -5.54 4.60
CA ASP A 201 14.65 -5.91 5.66
C ASP A 201 13.67 -4.77 5.91
N VAL A 202 12.38 -5.03 5.75
CA VAL A 202 11.30 -4.06 5.92
C VAL A 202 10.32 -4.56 6.98
N SER A 203 10.36 -3.90 8.12
CA SER A 203 9.41 -4.09 9.21
C SER A 203 8.23 -3.12 9.06
N MET A 204 7.01 -3.65 8.96
CA MET A 204 5.80 -2.82 8.92
C MET A 204 5.62 -2.01 10.20
N PHE A 205 6.07 -2.55 11.33
CA PHE A 205 6.11 -1.84 12.61
C PHE A 205 7.05 -0.63 12.54
N ASP A 206 8.30 -0.81 12.10
CA ASP A 206 9.31 0.26 12.04
C ASP A 206 8.92 1.33 11.04
N GLY A 207 8.47 0.89 9.85
CA GLY A 207 8.02 1.80 8.81
C GLY A 207 6.87 2.69 9.27
N SER A 208 5.85 2.12 9.93
CA SER A 208 4.73 2.91 10.43
C SER A 208 5.07 3.72 11.69
N LEU A 209 6.00 3.25 12.56
CA LEU A 209 6.54 4.05 13.66
C LEU A 209 7.23 5.33 13.16
N SER A 210 7.95 5.23 12.04
CA SER A 210 8.66 6.38 11.45
C SER A 210 7.73 7.54 11.08
N TRP A 211 6.45 7.28 10.86
CA TRP A 211 5.43 8.32 10.56
C TRP A 211 5.09 9.17 11.78
N LEU A 212 5.43 8.72 12.99
CA LEU A 212 5.32 9.53 14.21
C LEU A 212 6.51 10.48 14.40
N CYS A 213 7.35 10.72 13.40
CA CYS A 213 8.62 11.48 13.53
C CYS A 213 8.46 12.83 14.25
N MET A 214 7.39 13.60 13.98
CA MET A 214 7.15 14.89 14.65
C MET A 214 6.75 14.71 16.11
N VAL A 215 5.80 13.83 16.38
CA VAL A 215 5.29 13.56 17.73
C VAL A 215 6.38 12.93 18.60
N ALA A 216 7.11 11.96 18.03
CA ALA A 216 8.25 11.34 18.71
C ALA A 216 9.37 12.32 19.00
N ALA A 217 9.68 13.24 18.07
CA ALA A 217 10.70 14.26 18.28
C ALA A 217 10.34 15.20 19.44
N GLN A 218 9.07 15.61 19.56
CA GLN A 218 8.59 16.43 20.69
C GLN A 218 8.73 15.67 22.01
N TYR A 219 8.21 14.45 22.09
CA TYR A 219 8.31 13.62 23.28
C TYR A 219 9.77 13.37 23.71
N LEU A 220 10.65 13.05 22.76
CA LEU A 220 12.06 12.82 23.05
C LEU A 220 12.81 14.07 23.51
N ALA A 221 12.32 15.26 23.14
CA ALA A 221 12.93 16.52 23.52
C ALA A 221 12.49 17.01 24.92
N ASP A 222 11.21 16.87 25.26
CA ASP A 222 10.63 17.47 26.46
C ASP A 222 10.07 16.46 27.48
N GLY A 223 9.94 15.15 27.10
CA GLY A 223 9.39 14.10 27.93
C GLY A 223 7.87 14.14 28.12
N ASN A 224 7.17 15.06 27.46
CA ASN A 224 5.73 15.20 27.57
C ASN A 224 5.04 14.12 26.72
N VAL A 225 4.33 13.20 27.37
CA VAL A 225 3.62 12.10 26.69
C VAL A 225 2.45 12.67 25.89
N PRO A 226 2.47 12.53 24.56
CA PRO A 226 1.38 13.03 23.70
C PRO A 226 0.09 12.25 23.99
N ARG A 227 -1.04 12.94 23.93
CA ARG A 227 -2.36 12.36 24.09
C ARG A 227 -3.18 12.53 22.82
N ARG A 228 -4.09 11.58 22.61
CA ARG A 228 -5.01 11.57 21.49
C ARG A 228 -5.86 12.84 21.46
N GLY A 229 -5.98 13.47 20.26
CA GLY A 229 -6.80 14.67 20.07
C GLY A 229 -6.29 15.94 20.75
N GLU A 230 -5.08 15.92 21.34
CA GLU A 230 -4.49 17.09 22.01
C GLU A 230 -3.31 17.71 21.25
N GLY A 231 -2.75 16.97 20.27
CA GLY A 231 -1.62 17.49 19.47
C GLY A 231 -2.06 18.56 18.48
N SER A 232 -1.13 19.47 18.16
CA SER A 232 -1.34 20.58 17.23
C SER A 232 -1.91 20.16 15.86
N LEU A 233 -1.56 18.96 15.38
CA LEU A 233 -2.04 18.40 14.11
C LEU A 233 -3.04 17.25 14.28
N THR A 234 -3.58 17.08 15.48
CA THR A 234 -4.53 15.98 15.79
C THR A 234 -5.80 16.46 16.49
N GLY A 235 -6.18 17.73 16.26
CA GLY A 235 -7.41 18.31 16.78
C GLY A 235 -7.24 19.14 18.07
N GLY A 236 -6.00 19.37 18.52
CA GLY A 236 -5.71 20.18 19.71
C GLY A 236 -5.93 21.67 19.51
N TYR A 237 -6.02 22.16 18.27
CA TYR A 237 -6.26 23.57 17.95
C TYR A 237 -7.57 23.75 17.20
N VAL A 238 -8.23 24.87 17.48
CA VAL A 238 -9.47 25.29 16.80
C VAL A 238 -9.27 25.42 15.29
N CYS A 239 -8.12 25.92 14.86
CA CYS A 239 -7.81 26.11 13.44
C CYS A 239 -7.44 24.81 12.68
N TYR A 240 -7.29 23.67 13.36
CA TYR A 240 -6.84 22.42 12.70
C TYR A 240 -7.59 21.20 13.20
N ARG A 241 -8.80 20.98 12.66
CA ARG A 241 -9.64 19.83 13.00
C ARG A 241 -10.83 19.66 12.05
N PRO A 242 -11.51 18.50 12.04
CA PRO A 242 -12.81 18.36 11.40
C PRO A 242 -13.91 19.02 12.23
N TYR A 243 -14.93 19.57 11.55
CA TYR A 243 -16.11 20.18 12.13
C TYR A 243 -17.37 19.60 11.53
N ALA A 244 -18.38 19.36 12.34
CA ALA A 244 -19.71 19.03 11.86
C ALA A 244 -20.34 20.27 11.16
N CYS A 245 -21.02 20.04 10.06
CA CYS A 245 -21.83 21.02 9.36
C CYS A 245 -23.28 20.52 9.21
N LYS A 246 -24.14 21.24 8.50
CA LYS A 246 -25.58 20.89 8.42
C LYS A 246 -25.85 19.46 7.94
N ASP A 247 -25.04 18.94 7.04
CA ASP A 247 -25.29 17.70 6.31
C ASP A 247 -24.09 16.74 6.28
N GLY A 248 -23.10 16.94 7.13
CA GLY A 248 -21.91 16.11 7.20
C GLY A 248 -20.79 16.77 7.97
N HIS A 249 -19.57 16.70 7.43
CA HIS A 249 -18.37 17.28 8.06
C HIS A 249 -17.54 18.02 7.03
N VAL A 250 -16.76 18.98 7.53
CA VAL A 250 -15.72 19.69 6.80
C VAL A 250 -14.41 19.63 7.60
N THR A 251 -13.29 19.83 6.96
CA THR A 251 -11.98 19.99 7.61
C THR A 251 -11.55 21.45 7.54
N LEU A 252 -10.99 21.97 8.62
CA LEU A 252 -10.28 23.24 8.64
C LEU A 252 -8.82 22.97 8.99
N GLY A 253 -7.89 23.39 8.12
CA GLY A 253 -6.45 23.22 8.26
C GLY A 253 -5.69 24.55 8.27
N ALA A 254 -6.28 25.59 8.88
CA ALA A 254 -5.83 26.98 8.82
C ALA A 254 -4.71 27.29 9.84
N LEU A 255 -3.59 26.57 9.76
CA LEU A 255 -2.45 26.72 10.68
C LEU A 255 -1.71 28.04 10.53
N GLU A 256 -1.53 28.52 9.29
CA GLU A 256 -0.92 29.81 9.06
C GLU A 256 -1.89 30.94 9.41
N PRO A 257 -1.43 32.02 10.10
CA PRO A 257 -2.32 33.10 10.52
C PRO A 257 -3.13 33.72 9.38
N LYS A 258 -2.60 33.74 8.17
CA LYS A 258 -3.30 34.28 6.99
C LYS A 258 -4.54 33.47 6.62
N PHE A 259 -4.49 32.13 6.71
CA PHE A 259 -5.61 31.26 6.38
C PHE A 259 -6.71 31.31 7.45
N TRP A 260 -6.29 31.32 8.73
CA TRP A 260 -7.23 31.52 9.83
C TRP A 260 -7.93 32.88 9.75
N LYS A 261 -7.16 33.93 9.51
CA LYS A 261 -7.71 35.27 9.32
C LYS A 261 -8.68 35.34 8.14
N ALA A 262 -8.34 34.73 6.99
CA ALA A 262 -9.22 34.68 5.83
C ALA A 262 -10.55 33.96 6.14
N TRP A 263 -10.52 32.88 6.94
CA TRP A 263 -11.72 32.22 7.41
C TRP A 263 -12.55 33.13 8.32
N CYS A 264 -11.93 33.76 9.33
CA CYS A 264 -12.62 34.66 10.25
C CYS A 264 -13.28 35.86 9.52
N GLU A 265 -12.55 36.53 8.61
CA GLU A 265 -13.07 37.61 7.79
C GLU A 265 -14.22 37.17 6.90
N GLY A 266 -14.08 35.99 6.23
CA GLY A 266 -15.10 35.46 5.35
C GLY A 266 -16.42 35.10 6.06
N VAL A 267 -16.35 34.69 7.34
CA VAL A 267 -17.56 34.44 8.15
C VAL A 267 -18.03 35.69 8.93
N GLY A 268 -17.32 36.84 8.79
CA GLY A 268 -17.66 38.07 9.48
C GLY A 268 -17.37 38.07 10.99
N ARG A 269 -16.37 37.29 11.41
CA ARG A 269 -16.00 37.10 12.83
C ARG A 269 -14.52 37.39 13.07
N GLU A 270 -14.11 38.61 12.76
CA GLU A 270 -12.73 39.08 12.98
C GLU A 270 -12.31 39.05 14.46
N ASP A 271 -13.28 39.06 15.38
CA ASP A 271 -13.06 38.90 16.82
C ASP A 271 -12.46 37.55 17.21
N LEU A 272 -12.56 36.52 16.37
CA LEU A 272 -12.03 35.16 16.61
C LEU A 272 -10.56 35.01 16.20
N VAL A 273 -9.96 36.04 15.55
CA VAL A 273 -8.59 35.92 14.99
C VAL A 273 -7.54 35.56 16.08
N GLU A 274 -7.66 36.14 17.24
CA GLU A 274 -6.71 35.90 18.35
C GLU A 274 -6.88 34.51 18.98
N GLY A 275 -8.01 33.82 18.76
CA GLY A 275 -8.29 32.49 19.28
C GLY A 275 -7.76 31.33 18.45
N GLN A 276 -6.95 31.54 17.41
CA GLN A 276 -6.48 30.55 16.44
C GLN A 276 -5.98 29.26 17.09
N PHE A 277 -5.14 29.33 18.10
CA PHE A 277 -4.49 28.20 18.74
C PHE A 277 -5.14 27.80 20.09
N GLU A 278 -6.33 28.29 20.35
CA GLU A 278 -7.09 27.79 21.47
C GLU A 278 -7.50 26.32 21.26
N GLY A 279 -7.77 25.63 22.36
CA GLY A 279 -8.10 24.21 22.35
C GLY A 279 -9.60 23.93 22.40
N PRO A 280 -9.98 22.66 22.32
CA PRO A 280 -11.36 22.23 22.59
C PRO A 280 -11.87 22.64 23.95
N GLY A 281 -13.15 23.09 24.02
CA GLY A 281 -13.81 23.51 25.25
C GLY A 281 -13.67 24.99 25.59
N THR A 282 -13.01 25.81 24.75
CA THR A 282 -12.99 27.27 24.87
C THR A 282 -14.23 27.90 24.21
N ASP A 283 -14.49 29.16 24.54
CA ASP A 283 -15.59 29.93 23.92
C ASP A 283 -15.39 30.08 22.41
N THR A 284 -14.13 30.29 21.96
CA THR A 284 -13.78 30.33 20.54
C THR A 284 -14.11 29.01 19.84
N HIS A 285 -13.77 27.87 20.45
CA HIS A 285 -14.10 26.56 19.88
C HIS A 285 -15.62 26.37 19.74
N ALA A 286 -16.38 26.65 20.78
CA ALA A 286 -17.85 26.53 20.76
C ALA A 286 -18.49 27.42 19.69
N GLU A 287 -17.96 28.63 19.51
CA GLU A 287 -18.46 29.54 18.49
C GLU A 287 -18.12 29.10 17.07
N VAL A 288 -16.93 28.57 16.85
CA VAL A 288 -16.53 28.01 15.55
C VAL A 288 -17.39 26.80 15.20
N GLU A 289 -17.65 25.90 16.15
CA GLU A 289 -18.59 24.79 15.95
C GLU A 289 -19.99 25.28 15.54
N ARG A 290 -20.51 26.30 16.23
CA ARG A 290 -21.80 26.91 15.92
C ARG A 290 -21.85 27.47 14.49
N ILE A 291 -20.79 28.17 14.07
CA ILE A 291 -20.68 28.76 12.73
C ILE A 291 -20.68 27.65 11.65
N PHE A 292 -19.93 26.58 11.87
CA PHE A 292 -19.90 25.49 10.90
C PHE A 292 -21.26 24.82 10.70
N LEU A 293 -22.10 24.73 11.72
CA LEU A 293 -23.47 24.21 11.65
C LEU A 293 -24.45 25.10 10.84
N GLU A 294 -24.07 26.31 10.46
CA GLU A 294 -24.95 27.21 9.72
C GLU A 294 -25.04 26.91 8.21
N ARG A 295 -24.09 26.11 7.67
CA ARG A 295 -23.98 25.83 6.23
C ARG A 295 -23.84 24.33 5.96
N THR A 296 -24.22 23.94 4.74
CA THR A 296 -23.99 22.58 4.19
C THR A 296 -22.54 22.40 3.73
N ARG A 297 -22.13 21.17 3.48
CA ARG A 297 -20.81 20.86 2.86
C ARG A 297 -20.60 21.64 1.56
N ASN A 298 -21.61 21.66 0.69
CA ASN A 298 -21.52 22.38 -0.60
C ASN A 298 -21.40 23.89 -0.43
N GLU A 299 -22.14 24.48 0.53
CA GLU A 299 -22.03 25.91 0.84
C GLU A 299 -20.64 26.26 1.43
N TRP A 300 -20.05 25.34 2.22
CA TRP A 300 -18.67 25.49 2.71
C TRP A 300 -17.62 25.31 1.61
N THR A 301 -17.84 24.39 0.66
CA THR A 301 -16.98 24.22 -0.51
C THR A 301 -16.99 25.49 -1.40
N ALA A 302 -18.17 26.06 -1.63
CA ALA A 302 -18.27 27.34 -2.34
C ALA A 302 -17.57 28.47 -1.61
N PHE A 303 -17.73 28.56 -0.29
CA PHE A 303 -17.03 29.53 0.55
C PHE A 303 -15.51 29.39 0.44
N ALA A 304 -14.98 28.16 0.50
CA ALA A 304 -13.54 27.90 0.39
C ALA A 304 -12.97 28.30 -0.98
N SER A 305 -13.78 28.26 -2.05
CA SER A 305 -13.33 28.73 -3.38
C SER A 305 -13.17 30.24 -3.47
N GLU A 306 -13.86 30.99 -2.59
CA GLU A 306 -13.78 32.46 -2.51
C GLU A 306 -12.78 32.94 -1.46
N HIS A 307 -12.48 32.09 -0.47
CA HIS A 307 -11.62 32.41 0.67
C HIS A 307 -10.52 31.34 0.82
N ASP A 308 -9.27 31.72 0.60
CA ASP A 308 -8.11 30.82 0.76
C ASP A 308 -7.86 30.52 2.26
N CYS A 309 -8.59 29.55 2.81
CA CYS A 309 -8.61 29.24 4.25
C CYS A 309 -8.35 27.78 4.62
N CYS A 310 -7.86 26.97 3.69
CA CYS A 310 -7.57 25.54 3.91
C CYS A 310 -8.79 24.76 4.45
N LEU A 311 -9.93 24.94 3.83
CA LEU A 311 -11.19 24.27 4.18
C LEU A 311 -11.63 23.35 3.05
N GLU A 312 -11.95 22.08 3.39
CA GLU A 312 -12.41 21.08 2.43
C GLU A 312 -13.54 20.23 3.01
N PRO A 313 -14.47 19.72 2.17
CA PRO A 313 -15.49 18.79 2.63
C PRO A 313 -14.90 17.43 2.99
N VAL A 314 -15.50 16.73 3.96
CA VAL A 314 -15.29 15.29 4.15
C VAL A 314 -16.25 14.54 3.24
N LEU A 315 -15.71 13.92 2.20
CA LEU A 315 -16.48 13.19 1.19
C LEU A 315 -16.62 11.71 1.54
N ASP A 316 -17.71 11.08 1.12
CA ASP A 316 -17.81 9.65 1.05
C ASP A 316 -16.96 9.12 -0.12
N LEU A 317 -16.61 7.82 -0.11
CA LEU A 317 -15.65 7.27 -1.09
C LEU A 317 -16.14 7.37 -2.53
N ASP A 318 -17.42 7.18 -2.77
CA ASP A 318 -18.05 7.31 -4.09
C ASP A 318 -18.01 8.78 -4.58
N GLU A 319 -18.32 9.74 -3.72
CA GLU A 319 -18.18 11.18 -4.02
C GLU A 319 -16.72 11.53 -4.36
N ALA A 320 -15.78 11.03 -3.56
CA ALA A 320 -14.34 11.27 -3.77
C ALA A 320 -13.85 10.70 -5.11
N LEU A 321 -14.22 9.46 -5.44
CA LEU A 321 -13.83 8.80 -6.69
C LEU A 321 -14.42 9.46 -7.94
N ASP A 322 -15.59 10.09 -7.82
CA ASP A 322 -16.25 10.83 -8.90
C ASP A 322 -15.92 12.33 -8.92
N SER A 323 -15.04 12.80 -8.05
CA SER A 323 -14.64 14.20 -7.98
C SER A 323 -13.87 14.67 -9.23
N GLU A 324 -13.94 15.99 -9.50
CA GLU A 324 -13.17 16.62 -10.58
C GLU A 324 -11.65 16.40 -10.37
N LEU A 325 -11.18 16.48 -9.14
CA LEU A 325 -9.76 16.27 -8.80
C LEU A 325 -9.30 14.85 -9.17
N VAL A 326 -10.06 13.82 -8.81
CA VAL A 326 -9.72 12.42 -9.12
C VAL A 326 -9.71 12.19 -10.63
N ARG A 327 -10.67 12.76 -11.36
CA ARG A 327 -10.70 12.70 -12.83
C ARG A 327 -9.52 13.43 -13.46
N ALA A 328 -9.26 14.68 -13.06
CA ALA A 328 -8.15 15.48 -13.59
C ALA A 328 -6.78 14.86 -13.30
N ARG A 329 -6.67 14.10 -12.19
CA ARG A 329 -5.45 13.39 -11.80
C ARG A 329 -5.39 11.96 -12.33
N GLU A 330 -6.40 11.50 -13.07
CA GLU A 330 -6.48 10.13 -13.62
C GLU A 330 -6.26 9.07 -12.52
N MET A 331 -6.88 9.30 -11.36
CA MET A 331 -6.73 8.39 -10.21
C MET A 331 -7.73 7.24 -10.21
N VAL A 332 -8.64 7.18 -11.17
CA VAL A 332 -9.43 6.00 -11.55
C VAL A 332 -9.13 5.70 -13.00
N VAL A 333 -8.77 4.46 -13.28
CA VAL A 333 -8.48 3.94 -14.62
C VAL A 333 -9.40 2.77 -14.95
N GLU A 334 -9.68 2.58 -16.22
CA GLU A 334 -10.45 1.47 -16.75
C GLU A 334 -9.53 0.53 -17.52
N LEU A 335 -9.63 -0.76 -17.29
CA LEU A 335 -8.80 -1.78 -17.91
C LEU A 335 -9.66 -2.92 -18.43
N ASP A 336 -9.31 -3.42 -19.62
CA ASP A 336 -9.85 -4.66 -20.13
C ASP A 336 -9.25 -5.83 -19.33
N GLN A 337 -10.11 -6.59 -18.65
CA GLN A 337 -9.73 -7.79 -17.89
C GLN A 337 -10.18 -9.03 -18.65
N PRO A 338 -9.27 -9.96 -19.01
CA PRO A 338 -9.65 -11.21 -19.68
C PRO A 338 -10.72 -11.98 -18.92
N GLY A 339 -11.78 -12.36 -19.63
CA GLY A 339 -12.92 -13.06 -19.06
C GLY A 339 -13.96 -12.19 -18.37
N ALA A 340 -13.76 -10.87 -18.27
CA ALA A 340 -14.79 -9.92 -17.88
C ALA A 340 -15.55 -9.42 -19.13
N GLU A 341 -16.87 -9.16 -18.97
CA GLU A 341 -17.71 -8.60 -20.04
C GLU A 341 -17.54 -7.09 -20.16
N GLU A 342 -17.27 -6.43 -19.02
CA GLU A 342 -17.05 -4.98 -18.92
C GLU A 342 -15.63 -4.67 -18.46
N THR A 343 -15.19 -3.44 -18.72
CA THR A 343 -13.91 -2.94 -18.17
C THR A 343 -13.94 -2.92 -16.63
N VAL A 344 -12.80 -3.18 -16.00
CA VAL A 344 -12.65 -3.08 -14.55
C VAL A 344 -12.10 -1.70 -14.16
N ARG A 345 -12.71 -1.05 -13.18
CA ARG A 345 -12.27 0.24 -12.66
C ARG A 345 -11.32 0.03 -11.46
N LEU A 346 -10.12 0.58 -11.55
CA LEU A 346 -9.08 0.46 -10.52
C LEU A 346 -8.47 1.82 -10.22
N LEU A 347 -7.78 1.95 -9.09
CA LEU A 347 -7.02 3.16 -8.79
C LEU A 347 -5.84 3.31 -9.75
N GLY A 348 -5.62 4.53 -10.21
CA GLY A 348 -4.52 4.91 -11.10
C GLY A 348 -3.17 5.03 -10.38
N VAL A 349 -2.14 5.47 -11.14
CA VAL A 349 -0.78 5.63 -10.62
C VAL A 349 -0.66 6.98 -9.90
N PRO A 350 -0.33 7.01 -8.59
CA PRO A 350 -0.37 8.24 -7.81
C PRO A 350 0.79 9.21 -8.10
N VAL A 351 1.95 8.69 -8.52
CA VAL A 351 3.14 9.50 -8.82
C VAL A 351 3.16 9.85 -10.30
N LYS A 352 3.13 11.14 -10.63
CA LYS A 352 3.15 11.65 -12.02
C LYS A 352 4.55 12.14 -12.38
N MET A 353 5.26 11.41 -13.23
CA MET A 353 6.62 11.76 -13.68
C MET A 353 6.58 12.40 -15.06
N SER A 354 7.25 13.53 -15.24
CA SER A 354 7.17 14.34 -16.47
C SER A 354 7.83 13.72 -17.71
N ARG A 355 8.79 12.80 -17.54
CA ARG A 355 9.56 12.21 -18.65
C ARG A 355 9.34 10.70 -18.81
N THR A 356 9.09 10.01 -17.70
CA THR A 356 8.85 8.57 -17.65
C THR A 356 7.59 8.30 -16.85
N PRO A 357 6.43 8.75 -17.33
CA PRO A 357 5.17 8.60 -16.60
C PRO A 357 4.89 7.11 -16.33
N GLY A 358 4.40 6.82 -15.13
CA GLY A 358 3.85 5.52 -14.81
C GLY A 358 2.46 5.35 -15.47
N GLY A 359 2.07 4.10 -15.67
CA GLY A 359 0.77 3.75 -16.20
C GLY A 359 0.42 2.30 -15.86
N PRO A 360 -0.86 1.91 -15.89
CA PRO A 360 -1.23 0.52 -15.67
C PRO A 360 -0.64 -0.35 -16.79
N ALA A 361 0.16 -1.34 -16.39
CA ALA A 361 0.91 -2.18 -17.33
C ALA A 361 0.05 -3.26 -18.04
N GLY A 362 -1.22 -3.38 -17.71
CA GLY A 362 -2.15 -4.36 -18.32
C GLY A 362 -3.09 -5.00 -17.30
N PRO A 363 -3.80 -6.07 -17.69
CA PRO A 363 -4.73 -6.80 -16.81
C PRO A 363 -4.01 -7.53 -15.68
N GLY A 364 -4.78 -8.02 -14.70
CA GLY A 364 -4.30 -8.96 -13.69
C GLY A 364 -4.23 -10.38 -14.27
N PRO A 365 -3.16 -11.15 -13.99
CA PRO A 365 -3.00 -12.48 -14.54
C PRO A 365 -3.94 -13.52 -13.88
N GLY A 366 -4.38 -14.51 -14.65
CA GLY A 366 -4.94 -15.73 -14.12
C GLY A 366 -3.93 -16.53 -13.30
N LEU A 367 -4.39 -17.42 -12.42
CA LEU A 367 -3.53 -18.24 -11.57
C LEU A 367 -2.68 -19.20 -12.43
N GLY A 368 -1.37 -19.01 -12.41
CA GLY A 368 -0.41 -19.79 -13.17
C GLY A 368 -0.48 -19.61 -14.71
N GLU A 369 -1.13 -18.54 -15.16
CA GLU A 369 -1.38 -18.28 -16.58
C GLU A 369 -0.12 -18.38 -17.44
N HIS A 370 1.01 -17.92 -16.91
CA HIS A 370 2.26 -17.81 -17.67
C HIS A 370 3.27 -18.92 -17.35
N THR A 371 2.88 -19.97 -16.61
CA THR A 371 3.84 -20.99 -16.12
C THR A 371 4.67 -21.60 -17.24
N ASP A 372 4.02 -22.12 -18.30
CA ASP A 372 4.73 -22.81 -19.38
C ASP A 372 5.60 -21.87 -20.22
N GLU A 373 5.09 -20.67 -20.48
CA GLU A 373 5.83 -19.63 -21.22
C GLU A 373 7.10 -19.20 -20.46
N VAL A 374 6.98 -18.94 -19.15
CA VAL A 374 8.11 -18.56 -18.30
C VAL A 374 9.16 -19.66 -18.22
N LEU A 375 8.73 -20.90 -18.06
CA LEU A 375 9.66 -22.04 -18.01
C LEU A 375 10.39 -22.22 -19.32
N ARG A 376 9.72 -22.11 -20.48
CA ARG A 376 10.40 -22.13 -21.78
C ARG A 376 11.41 -21.00 -21.93
N ALA A 377 11.05 -19.79 -21.54
CA ALA A 377 11.96 -18.63 -21.54
C ALA A 377 13.16 -18.86 -20.62
N ALA A 378 12.97 -19.57 -19.49
CA ALA A 378 14.05 -20.00 -18.60
C ALA A 378 14.86 -21.18 -19.15
N GLY A 379 14.58 -21.68 -20.38
CA GLY A 379 15.34 -22.72 -21.07
C GLY A 379 14.93 -24.15 -20.73
N TYR A 380 13.76 -24.37 -20.18
CA TYR A 380 13.18 -25.73 -20.03
C TYR A 380 12.52 -26.18 -21.33
N HIS A 381 12.73 -27.42 -21.73
CA HIS A 381 12.03 -28.04 -22.86
C HIS A 381 10.66 -28.58 -22.44
N ASP A 382 9.75 -28.77 -23.39
CA ASP A 382 8.37 -29.20 -23.09
C ASP A 382 8.30 -30.55 -22.32
N GLU A 383 9.23 -31.48 -22.59
CA GLU A 383 9.34 -32.74 -21.85
C GLU A 383 9.74 -32.52 -20.38
N GLU A 384 10.65 -31.58 -20.11
CA GLU A 384 11.06 -31.21 -18.75
C GLU A 384 9.93 -30.51 -18.00
N ILE A 385 9.19 -29.62 -18.66
CA ILE A 385 8.02 -28.96 -18.09
C ILE A 385 6.94 -29.99 -17.72
N ALA A 386 6.69 -30.97 -18.60
CA ALA A 386 5.76 -32.06 -18.31
C ALA A 386 6.19 -32.89 -17.08
N ALA A 387 7.49 -33.21 -16.99
CA ALA A 387 8.07 -33.93 -15.85
C ALA A 387 8.03 -33.12 -14.54
N LEU A 388 8.19 -31.77 -14.59
CA LEU A 388 8.03 -30.89 -13.44
C LEU A 388 6.57 -30.86 -12.95
N LYS A 389 5.60 -30.84 -13.85
CA LYS A 389 4.18 -30.92 -13.53
C LYS A 389 3.79 -32.29 -12.92
N GLU A 390 4.28 -33.38 -13.50
CA GLU A 390 4.06 -34.70 -12.97
C GLU A 390 4.63 -34.90 -11.56
N ALA A 391 5.79 -34.28 -11.29
CA ALA A 391 6.39 -34.26 -9.97
C ALA A 391 5.71 -33.30 -8.97
N GLY A 392 4.71 -32.53 -9.38
CA GLY A 392 4.05 -31.53 -8.53
C GLY A 392 4.95 -30.34 -8.15
N ALA A 393 6.06 -30.13 -8.88
CA ALA A 393 7.01 -29.05 -8.66
C ALA A 393 6.50 -27.71 -9.21
N VAL A 394 5.76 -27.76 -10.31
CA VAL A 394 5.08 -26.64 -10.94
C VAL A 394 3.67 -27.05 -11.36
N ASP A 395 2.81 -26.07 -11.67
CA ASP A 395 1.51 -26.35 -12.25
C ASP A 395 1.12 -25.24 -13.23
N GLY A 396 0.22 -25.56 -14.16
CA GLY A 396 -0.27 -24.66 -15.19
C GLY A 396 -1.48 -23.81 -14.74
N PRO A 397 -2.12 -23.14 -15.70
CA PRO A 397 -3.36 -22.40 -15.45
C PRO A 397 -4.45 -23.29 -14.85
N VAL A 398 -5.20 -22.72 -13.92
CA VAL A 398 -6.35 -23.43 -13.30
C VAL A 398 -7.63 -22.71 -13.70
N ALA A 399 -8.48 -23.41 -14.46
CA ALA A 399 -9.84 -22.94 -14.73
C ALA A 399 -10.77 -23.45 -13.62
N GLY A 400 -11.55 -22.56 -13.02
CA GLY A 400 -12.58 -22.90 -12.03
C GLY A 400 -12.05 -23.39 -10.68
N ALA A 401 -10.82 -23.06 -10.31
CA ALA A 401 -10.32 -23.31 -8.97
C ALA A 401 -11.21 -22.62 -7.91
N ARG A 402 -11.46 -23.32 -6.81
CA ARG A 402 -12.15 -22.77 -5.64
C ARG A 402 -11.16 -22.67 -4.47
N GLY A 403 -11.19 -21.56 -3.77
CA GLY A 403 -10.38 -21.31 -2.60
C GLY A 403 -11.16 -20.55 -1.54
N SER A 404 -10.50 -20.17 -0.47
CA SER A 404 -11.09 -19.33 0.58
C SER A 404 -10.09 -18.28 1.02
N PHE A 405 -10.55 -17.03 1.14
CA PHE A 405 -9.74 -15.94 1.69
C PHE A 405 -9.42 -16.15 3.19
N MET A 406 -10.26 -16.90 3.89
CA MET A 406 -10.20 -17.09 5.35
C MET A 406 -9.70 -18.49 5.75
N SER A 407 -9.16 -19.29 4.83
CA SER A 407 -8.72 -20.66 5.12
C SER A 407 -7.24 -20.77 5.46
#